data_8332f22f81921276ef64ddf56eae8d5f
#
_entry.id   8332f22f81921276ef64ddf56eae8d5f
#
_cell.length_a   1.000
_cell.length_b   1.000
_cell.length_c   1.000
_cell.angle_alpha   90.00
_cell.angle_beta   90.00
_cell.angle_gamma   90.00
#
_symmetry.space_group_name_H-M   'P 1'
#
loop_
_entity.id
_entity.type
_entity.pdbx_description
1 polymer ?
#
loop_
_entity_poly.entity_id
_entity_poly.type
_entity_poly.pdbx_seq_one_letter_code
_entity_poly.pdbx_strand_id
1 'polypeptide(L)'
;MRHPLLVDLDSGVMVPCNEDLGLELLTAADGVARFLWLPSERSINGHGVVHGGYIGATCDAAIGYALASRLENAEGFTTVSLSLTYHRPLRRETAEASAQVVRVGRRTAYVEATLRTEGRLVASAVSTLLIL
;
A
#
# COMPACT_ATOMS: atom_id res chain seq x y z
N MET A 1 12.18 14.49 -12.13
CA MET A 1 11.61 13.32 -12.86
C MET A 1 10.67 12.57 -11.93
N ARG A 2 9.56 12.19 -12.45
CA ARG A 2 8.55 11.48 -11.68
C ARG A 2 8.99 10.03 -11.46
N HIS A 3 8.71 9.49 -10.26
CA HIS A 3 9.06 8.11 -9.93
C HIS A 3 8.31 7.13 -10.86
N PRO A 4 8.97 6.06 -11.36
CA PRO A 4 8.35 5.12 -12.30
C PRO A 4 7.02 4.51 -11.85
N LEU A 5 6.85 4.25 -10.54
CA LEU A 5 5.58 3.72 -10.02
C LEU A 5 4.40 4.65 -10.29
N LEU A 6 4.64 5.95 -10.40
CA LEU A 6 3.57 6.93 -10.60
C LEU A 6 3.11 7.03 -12.04
N VAL A 7 3.80 6.38 -12.96
CA VAL A 7 3.41 6.35 -14.38
C VAL A 7 2.05 5.68 -14.55
N ASP A 8 1.73 4.74 -13.67
CA ASP A 8 0.44 4.04 -13.70
C ASP A 8 -0.75 4.99 -13.60
N LEU A 9 -0.61 6.08 -12.84
CA LEU A 9 -1.68 7.08 -12.72
C LEU A 9 -2.07 7.71 -14.06
N ASP A 10 -1.08 7.90 -14.94
CA ASP A 10 -1.30 8.59 -16.22
C ASP A 10 -1.52 7.61 -17.36
N SER A 11 -0.84 6.47 -17.34
CA SER A 11 -0.86 5.51 -18.46
C SER A 11 -1.96 4.48 -18.36
N GLY A 12 -2.51 4.26 -17.18
CA GLY A 12 -3.46 3.18 -16.93
C GLY A 12 -2.84 1.80 -16.93
N VAL A 13 -1.51 1.70 -16.98
CA VAL A 13 -0.80 0.42 -16.92
C VAL A 13 -0.66 0.01 -15.47
N MET A 14 -1.16 -1.18 -15.14
CA MET A 14 -1.08 -1.71 -13.78
C MET A 14 0.21 -2.49 -13.55
N VAL A 15 0.78 -2.33 -12.36
CA VAL A 15 1.84 -3.22 -11.87
C VAL A 15 1.23 -4.61 -11.67
N PRO A 16 1.85 -5.70 -12.19
CA PRO A 16 1.24 -7.02 -12.15
C PRO A 16 0.75 -7.49 -10.79
N CYS A 17 1.52 -7.28 -9.72
CA CYS A 17 1.09 -7.72 -8.39
C CYS A 17 -0.08 -6.90 -7.86
N ASN A 18 -0.16 -5.63 -8.21
CA ASN A 18 -1.29 -4.77 -7.81
C ASN A 18 -2.57 -5.20 -8.52
N GLU A 19 -2.44 -5.53 -9.81
CA GLU A 19 -3.57 -6.04 -10.58
C GLU A 19 -4.07 -7.36 -10.00
N ASP A 20 -3.16 -8.26 -9.69
CA ASP A 20 -3.50 -9.56 -9.10
C ASP A 20 -4.18 -9.43 -7.74
N LEU A 21 -3.78 -8.44 -6.93
CA LEU A 21 -4.41 -8.16 -5.65
C LEU A 21 -5.81 -7.55 -5.80
N GLY A 22 -6.10 -6.93 -6.93
CA GLY A 22 -7.35 -6.20 -7.14
C GLY A 22 -7.30 -4.75 -6.64
N LEU A 23 -6.13 -4.12 -6.73
CA LEU A 23 -5.92 -2.74 -6.28
C LEU A 23 -6.22 -1.75 -7.40
N GLU A 24 -6.85 -0.65 -7.04
CA GLU A 24 -7.03 0.51 -7.90
C GLU A 24 -6.36 1.71 -7.25
N LEU A 25 -5.36 2.27 -7.91
CA LEU A 25 -4.67 3.44 -7.41
C LEU A 25 -5.55 4.68 -7.61
N LEU A 26 -5.92 5.33 -6.52
CA LEU A 26 -6.74 6.54 -6.56
C LEU A 26 -5.88 7.79 -6.64
N THR A 27 -4.91 7.92 -5.75
CA THR A 27 -4.00 9.08 -5.70
C THR A 27 -2.65 8.68 -5.15
N ALA A 28 -1.60 9.37 -5.61
CA ALA A 28 -0.28 9.28 -5.01
C ALA A 28 0.43 10.62 -5.23
N ALA A 29 0.52 11.43 -4.19
CA ALA A 29 1.14 12.76 -4.26
C ALA A 29 1.55 13.22 -2.86
N ASP A 30 2.63 13.95 -2.80
CA ASP A 30 3.09 14.65 -1.60
C ASP A 30 3.24 13.74 -0.37
N GLY A 31 3.65 12.51 -0.58
CA GLY A 31 3.87 11.56 0.50
C GLY A 31 2.61 10.84 0.97
N VAL A 32 1.52 10.94 0.23
CA VAL A 32 0.26 10.25 0.52
C VAL A 32 -0.15 9.41 -0.67
N ALA A 33 -0.57 8.18 -0.42
CA ALA A 33 -1.14 7.33 -1.46
C ALA A 33 -2.43 6.69 -0.95
N ARG A 34 -3.38 6.52 -1.86
CA ARG A 34 -4.67 5.88 -1.56
C ARG A 34 -5.00 4.88 -2.64
N PHE A 35 -5.41 3.69 -2.21
CA PHE A 35 -5.89 2.61 -3.06
C PHE A 35 -7.29 2.21 -2.68
N LEU A 36 -8.11 1.93 -3.67
CA LEU A 36 -9.35 1.19 -3.48
C LEU A 36 -9.04 -0.28 -3.71
N TRP A 37 -9.52 -1.15 -2.82
CA TRP A 37 -9.24 -2.57 -2.88
C TRP A 37 -10.50 -3.41 -2.75
N LEU A 38 -10.75 -4.26 -3.74
CA LEU A 38 -11.71 -5.33 -3.61
C LEU A 38 -10.93 -6.66 -3.58
N PRO A 39 -10.80 -7.31 -2.42
CA PRO A 39 -10.06 -8.56 -2.32
C PRO A 39 -10.62 -9.62 -3.27
N SER A 40 -9.73 -10.36 -3.91
CA SER A 40 -10.13 -11.46 -4.78
C SER A 40 -10.62 -12.65 -3.96
N GLU A 41 -11.36 -13.55 -4.61
CA GLU A 41 -11.78 -14.80 -3.95
C GLU A 41 -10.60 -15.62 -3.46
N ARG A 42 -9.46 -15.52 -4.16
CA ARG A 42 -8.24 -16.26 -3.82
C ARG A 42 -7.59 -15.77 -2.53
N SER A 43 -7.96 -14.60 -2.04
CA SER A 43 -7.43 -14.06 -0.79
C SER A 43 -8.11 -14.63 0.45
N ILE A 44 -9.20 -15.37 0.29
CA ILE A 44 -10.01 -15.86 1.41
C ILE A 44 -9.35 -17.11 2.01
N ASN A 45 -9.17 -17.09 3.33
CA ASN A 45 -8.56 -18.19 4.07
C ASN A 45 -9.61 -19.23 4.54
N GLY A 46 -9.15 -20.25 5.28
CA GLY A 46 -10.01 -21.31 5.77
C GLY A 46 -11.09 -20.86 6.75
N HIS A 47 -11.01 -19.64 7.29
CA HIS A 47 -12.03 -19.07 8.18
C HIS A 47 -13.05 -18.22 7.43
N GLY A 48 -12.94 -18.12 6.11
CA GLY A 48 -13.87 -17.32 5.31
C GLY A 48 -13.62 -15.82 5.34
N VAL A 49 -12.45 -15.40 5.76
CA VAL A 49 -12.03 -13.98 5.77
C VAL A 49 -10.77 -13.80 4.97
N VAL A 50 -10.46 -12.56 4.63
CA VAL A 50 -9.25 -12.23 3.88
C VAL A 50 -8.01 -12.63 4.68
N HIS A 51 -7.12 -13.39 4.04
CA HIS A 51 -5.87 -13.80 4.65
C HIS A 51 -5.00 -12.58 4.96
N GLY A 52 -4.44 -12.53 6.17
CA GLY A 52 -3.66 -11.38 6.64
C GLY A 52 -2.48 -11.01 5.75
N GLY A 53 -1.88 -11.97 5.05
CA GLY A 53 -0.81 -11.70 4.11
C GLY A 53 -1.24 -10.82 2.94
N TYR A 54 -2.48 -10.95 2.48
CA TYR A 54 -3.03 -10.08 1.42
C TYR A 54 -3.26 -8.67 1.92
N ILE A 55 -3.69 -8.54 3.17
CA ILE A 55 -3.82 -7.23 3.82
C ILE A 55 -2.45 -6.57 3.92
N GLY A 56 -1.42 -7.33 4.30
CA GLY A 56 -0.05 -6.85 4.37
C GLY A 56 0.47 -6.39 3.02
N ALA A 57 0.24 -7.17 1.96
CA ALA A 57 0.65 -6.81 0.60
C ALA A 57 -0.03 -5.50 0.15
N THR A 58 -1.29 -5.32 0.48
CA THR A 58 -2.06 -4.12 0.13
C THR A 58 -1.50 -2.89 0.86
N CYS A 59 -1.22 -3.01 2.15
CA CYS A 59 -0.59 -1.94 2.91
C CYS A 59 0.81 -1.61 2.37
N ASP A 60 1.58 -2.64 2.03
CA ASP A 60 2.93 -2.45 1.48
C ASP A 60 2.90 -1.72 0.14
N ALA A 61 1.93 -2.04 -0.71
CA ALA A 61 1.74 -1.32 -1.98
C ALA A 61 1.45 0.16 -1.73
N ALA A 62 0.53 0.47 -0.84
CA ALA A 62 0.21 1.86 -0.51
C ALA A 62 1.42 2.62 0.04
N ILE A 63 2.19 1.96 0.91
CA ILE A 63 3.42 2.50 1.49
C ILE A 63 4.43 2.84 0.39
N GLY A 64 4.65 1.92 -0.54
CA GLY A 64 5.59 2.13 -1.64
C GLY A 64 5.20 3.31 -2.52
N TYR A 65 3.94 3.44 -2.86
CA TYR A 65 3.46 4.55 -3.68
C TYR A 65 3.52 5.89 -2.94
N ALA A 66 3.24 5.89 -1.63
CA ALA A 66 3.39 7.10 -0.83
C ALA A 66 4.85 7.58 -0.83
N LEU A 67 5.80 6.67 -0.62
CA LEU A 67 7.22 7.01 -0.65
C LEU A 67 7.64 7.48 -2.05
N ALA A 68 7.23 6.76 -3.10
CA ALA A 68 7.56 7.13 -4.48
C ALA A 68 7.12 8.57 -4.81
N SER A 69 6.02 9.03 -4.25
CA SER A 69 5.52 10.38 -4.48
C SER A 69 6.38 11.47 -3.84
N ARG A 70 7.27 11.10 -2.92
CA ARG A 70 8.20 12.02 -2.24
C ARG A 70 9.62 11.93 -2.80
N LEU A 71 9.95 10.87 -3.53
CA LEU A 71 11.30 10.70 -4.07
C LEU A 71 11.44 11.40 -5.42
N GLU A 72 12.57 12.05 -5.60
CA GLU A 72 12.92 12.67 -6.86
C GLU A 72 13.85 11.74 -7.65
N ASN A 73 13.96 11.98 -8.95
CA ASN A 73 14.94 11.30 -9.82
C ASN A 73 14.78 9.77 -9.88
N ALA A 74 13.60 9.25 -9.64
CA ALA A 74 13.32 7.83 -9.78
C ALA A 74 14.21 6.93 -8.89
N GLU A 75 14.55 7.40 -7.69
CA GLU A 75 15.34 6.62 -6.76
C GLU A 75 14.61 5.32 -6.41
N GLY A 76 15.34 4.20 -6.43
CA GLY A 76 14.82 2.92 -6.00
C GLY A 76 14.73 2.85 -4.48
N PHE A 77 13.89 1.96 -3.99
CA PHE A 77 13.80 1.68 -2.57
C PHE A 77 13.36 0.24 -2.35
N THR A 78 13.58 -0.24 -1.14
CA THR A 78 13.12 -1.58 -0.74
C THR A 78 12.63 -1.55 0.70
N THR A 79 11.64 -2.37 1.01
CA THR A 79 11.10 -2.50 2.36
C THR A 79 12.09 -3.27 3.22
N VAL A 80 12.49 -2.69 4.35
CA VAL A 80 13.35 -3.36 5.35
C VAL A 80 12.49 -4.08 6.37
N SER A 81 11.43 -3.43 6.83
CA SER A 81 10.51 -4.01 7.80
C SER A 81 9.09 -3.53 7.52
N LEU A 82 8.14 -4.40 7.79
CA LEU A 82 6.71 -4.10 7.70
C LEU A 82 6.06 -4.70 8.94
N SER A 83 5.52 -3.85 9.80
CA SER A 83 4.83 -4.27 11.01
C SER A 83 3.35 -4.02 10.85
N LEU A 84 2.55 -5.05 11.06
CA LEU A 84 1.10 -5.01 10.87
C LEU A 84 0.40 -5.29 12.19
N THR A 85 -0.68 -4.56 12.42
CA THR A 85 -1.63 -4.85 13.49
C THR A 85 -3.00 -5.03 12.88
N TYR A 86 -3.59 -6.17 13.12
CA TYR A 86 -4.92 -6.51 12.61
C TYR A 86 -5.95 -6.22 13.69
N HIS A 87 -6.88 -5.31 13.42
CA HIS A 87 -7.85 -4.84 14.41
C HIS A 87 -9.18 -5.56 14.30
N ARG A 88 -9.52 -6.04 13.10
CA ARG A 88 -10.74 -6.80 12.85
C ARG A 88 -10.59 -7.64 11.58
N PRO A 89 -11.34 -8.74 11.46
CA PRO A 89 -11.33 -9.51 10.23
C PRO A 89 -11.95 -8.69 9.08
N LEU A 90 -11.44 -8.90 7.88
CA LEU A 90 -12.01 -8.32 6.67
C LEU A 90 -12.68 -9.43 5.87
N ARG A 91 -13.94 -9.26 5.58
CA ARG A 91 -14.65 -10.13 4.65
C ARG A 91 -14.39 -9.65 3.24
N ARG A 92 -14.86 -10.37 2.24
CA ARG A 92 -14.67 -9.96 0.85
C ARG A 92 -15.57 -8.76 0.54
N GLU A 93 -15.13 -7.60 0.94
CA GLU A 93 -15.79 -6.30 0.76
C GLU A 93 -14.79 -5.24 0.39
N THR A 94 -15.25 -4.17 -0.23
CA THR A 94 -14.39 -3.06 -0.65
C THR A 94 -13.77 -2.39 0.56
N ALA A 95 -12.47 -2.16 0.47
CA ALA A 95 -11.70 -1.49 1.50
C ALA A 95 -10.83 -0.39 0.88
N GLU A 96 -10.35 0.51 1.71
CA GLU A 96 -9.45 1.59 1.28
C GLU A 96 -8.16 1.51 2.07
N ALA A 97 -7.04 1.46 1.34
CA ALA A 97 -5.71 1.56 1.91
C ALA A 97 -5.21 2.98 1.73
N SER A 98 -4.71 3.56 2.80
CA SER A 98 -4.15 4.91 2.79
C SER A 98 -2.79 4.88 3.48
N ALA A 99 -1.79 5.48 2.86
CA ALA A 99 -0.44 5.54 3.42
C ALA A 99 0.05 6.98 3.44
N GLN A 100 0.86 7.29 4.44
CA GLN A 100 1.45 8.60 4.60
C GLN A 100 2.89 8.47 5.03
N VAL A 101 3.78 9.18 4.33
CA VAL A 101 5.17 9.29 4.70
C VAL A 101 5.27 10.09 5.99
N VAL A 102 5.90 9.51 7.01
CA VAL A 102 6.16 10.19 8.28
C VAL A 102 7.49 10.94 8.18
N ARG A 103 8.50 10.29 7.61
CA ARG A 103 9.83 10.88 7.50
C ARG A 103 10.58 10.27 6.32
N VAL A 104 11.28 11.13 5.58
CA VAL A 104 12.28 10.71 4.59
C VAL A 104 13.62 11.26 5.03
N GLY A 105 14.57 10.37 5.29
CA GLY A 105 15.95 10.72 5.55
C GLY A 105 16.79 10.51 4.30
N ARG A 106 18.12 10.54 4.48
CA ARG A 106 19.04 10.37 3.36
C ARG A 106 18.99 8.95 2.79
N ARG A 107 18.89 7.95 3.64
CA ARG A 107 18.93 6.53 3.24
C ARG A 107 17.72 5.72 3.65
N THR A 108 16.95 6.21 4.59
CA THR A 108 15.78 5.49 5.11
C THR A 108 14.57 6.39 5.12
N ALA A 109 13.42 5.75 5.03
CA ALA A 109 12.13 6.41 5.16
C ALA A 109 11.25 5.62 6.13
N TYR A 110 10.36 6.32 6.79
CA TYR A 110 9.38 5.72 7.68
C TYR A 110 7.98 6.12 7.20
N VAL A 111 7.14 5.13 6.95
CA VAL A 111 5.82 5.33 6.34
C VAL A 111 4.80 4.52 7.14
N GLU A 112 3.62 5.09 7.33
CA GLU A 112 2.52 4.41 7.99
C GLU A 112 1.34 4.24 7.04
N ALA A 113 0.52 3.23 7.28
CA ALA A 113 -0.65 2.96 6.47
C ALA A 113 -1.81 2.44 7.32
N THR A 114 -3.02 2.65 6.83
CA THR A 114 -4.23 2.08 7.40
C THR A 114 -5.05 1.43 6.31
N LEU A 115 -5.78 0.38 6.68
CA LEU A 115 -6.78 -0.23 5.84
C LEU A 115 -8.12 -0.10 6.56
N ARG A 116 -9.12 0.46 5.86
CA ARG A 116 -10.47 0.68 6.42
C ARG A 116 -11.52 0.12 5.49
N THR A 117 -12.61 -0.33 6.08
CA THR A 117 -13.82 -0.68 5.35
C THR A 117 -15.00 0.01 6.02
N GLU A 118 -15.81 0.72 5.24
CA GLU A 118 -16.94 1.50 5.77
C GLU A 118 -16.53 2.40 6.94
N GLY A 119 -15.35 3.02 6.84
CA GLY A 119 -14.82 3.89 7.87
C GLY A 119 -14.22 3.18 9.09
N ARG A 120 -14.34 1.85 9.18
CA ARG A 120 -13.82 1.08 10.31
C ARG A 120 -12.41 0.61 10.05
N LEU A 121 -11.55 0.75 11.04
CA LEU A 121 -10.14 0.35 10.94
C LEU A 121 -10.02 -1.19 10.94
N VAL A 122 -9.49 -1.73 9.86
CA VAL A 122 -9.22 -3.16 9.70
C VAL A 122 -7.81 -3.49 10.13
N ALA A 123 -6.85 -2.72 9.66
CA ALA A 123 -5.44 -2.95 9.97
C ALA A 123 -4.68 -1.63 9.94
N SER A 124 -3.59 -1.60 10.66
CA SER A 124 -2.61 -0.52 10.59
C SER A 124 -1.22 -1.09 10.39
N ALA A 125 -0.38 -0.34 9.70
CA ALA A 125 0.96 -0.79 9.35
C ALA A 125 1.96 0.35 9.50
N VAL A 126 3.18 0.00 9.84
CA VAL A 126 4.33 0.90 9.79
C VAL A 126 5.46 0.19 9.09
N SER A 127 6.24 0.93 8.35
CA SER A 127 7.32 0.36 7.55
C SER A 127 8.54 1.25 7.56
N THR A 128 9.70 0.61 7.63
CA THR A 128 10.99 1.24 7.35
C THR A 128 11.44 0.79 5.98
N LEU A 129 11.84 1.72 5.15
CA LEU A 129 12.31 1.45 3.79
C LEU A 129 13.72 1.99 3.63
N LEU A 130 14.51 1.30 2.82
CA LEU A 130 15.87 1.71 2.47
C LEU A 130 15.81 2.35 1.08
N ILE A 131 16.35 3.55 0.95
CA ILE A 131 16.47 4.25 -0.32
C ILE A 131 17.78 3.81 -0.96
N LEU A 132 17.69 3.30 -2.17
CA LEU A 132 18.83 2.72 -2.89
C LEU A 132 19.59 3.72 -3.71
#